data_9c49ad1f45a117de597f66c93556d5d1
#
_entry.id   9c49ad1f45a117de597f66c93556d5d1
#
_cell.length_a   1.000
_cell.length_b   1.000
_cell.length_c   1.000
_cell.angle_alpha   90.00
_cell.angle_beta   90.00
_cell.angle_gamma   90.00
#
_symmetry.space_group_name_H-M   'P 1'
#
loop_
_entity.id
_entity.type
_entity.pdbx_description
1 polymer ?
#
loop_
_entity_poly.entity_id
_entity_poly.type
_entity_poly.pdbx_seq_one_letter_code
_entity_poly.pdbx_strand_id
1 'polypeptide(L)'
;AEYAWKNAIRIVGHHETGTQIANYEEQLDSAFAYCKRNGIRVVKTGYVNDGSQNIKRIDENGNIQKEWHHGQYMVEHFRKVLETAAKYEVSIVVHEPIKDTGLRRTYPNMVSREGARGQEFNGFMPIDVHNKPDHTTILPFTRLICAPMDYTPGIFNLKDYRFNSPDDRTINTNHHIPSTIAKELAHYVVIYAPIQMAADLPENYKGNPAFQFILDVPTDWEETQIL
;
A
#
# COMPACT_ATOMS: atom_id res chain seq x y z
N ALA A 1 -4.00 -14.80 -15.03
CA ALA A 1 -5.03 -13.82 -15.37
C ALA A 1 -6.33 -14.50 -15.83
N GLU A 2 -6.30 -15.35 -16.84
CA GLU A 2 -7.50 -16.00 -17.42
C GLU A 2 -8.31 -16.81 -16.40
N TYR A 3 -7.65 -17.62 -15.56
CA TYR A 3 -8.31 -18.40 -14.50
C TYR A 3 -9.04 -17.48 -13.50
N ALA A 4 -8.37 -16.42 -13.04
CA ALA A 4 -8.96 -15.46 -12.13
C ALA A 4 -10.18 -14.77 -12.74
N TRP A 5 -10.05 -14.33 -13.99
CA TRP A 5 -11.15 -13.72 -14.74
C TRP A 5 -12.39 -14.62 -14.86
N LYS A 6 -12.18 -15.91 -15.21
CA LYS A 6 -13.27 -16.91 -15.29
C LYS A 6 -13.98 -17.14 -13.97
N ASN A 7 -13.31 -16.89 -12.84
CA ASN A 7 -13.87 -17.02 -11.50
C ASN A 7 -14.33 -15.68 -10.92
N ALA A 8 -14.51 -14.64 -11.72
CA ALA A 8 -14.90 -13.29 -11.31
C ALA A 8 -13.91 -12.60 -10.33
N ILE A 9 -12.68 -13.10 -10.26
CA ILE A 9 -11.59 -12.53 -9.45
C ILE A 9 -10.82 -11.53 -10.32
N ARG A 10 -10.53 -10.35 -9.76
CA ARG A 10 -9.65 -9.37 -10.38
C ARG A 10 -8.29 -9.41 -9.71
N ILE A 11 -7.23 -9.39 -10.52
CA ILE A 11 -5.85 -9.36 -10.04
C ILE A 11 -5.44 -7.90 -9.88
N VAL A 12 -4.86 -7.57 -8.73
CA VAL A 12 -4.10 -6.34 -8.50
C VAL A 12 -2.63 -6.66 -8.76
N GLY A 13 -1.99 -5.87 -9.62
CA GLY A 13 -0.55 -6.00 -9.88
C GLY A 13 0.27 -5.35 -8.77
N HIS A 14 1.53 -5.76 -8.63
CA HIS A 14 2.50 -5.09 -7.77
C HIS A 14 3.80 -4.84 -8.55
N HIS A 15 4.21 -3.58 -8.61
CA HIS A 15 5.48 -3.15 -9.20
C HIS A 15 6.39 -2.63 -8.09
N GLU A 16 7.23 -3.52 -7.57
CA GLU A 16 8.26 -3.13 -6.60
C GLU A 16 9.52 -2.68 -7.34
N THR A 17 9.96 -1.47 -7.10
CA THR A 17 11.08 -0.86 -7.85
C THR A 17 12.39 -0.88 -7.08
N GLY A 18 12.36 -1.00 -5.76
CA GLY A 18 13.51 -0.67 -4.94
C GLY A 18 13.99 0.74 -5.31
N THR A 19 15.28 0.94 -5.41
CA THR A 19 15.86 2.23 -5.84
C THR A 19 16.10 2.32 -7.36
N GLN A 20 15.58 1.38 -8.15
CA GLN A 20 15.85 1.26 -9.60
C GLN A 20 14.84 2.06 -10.43
N ILE A 21 14.71 3.34 -10.16
CA ILE A 21 13.69 4.21 -10.77
C ILE A 21 13.86 4.33 -12.28
N ALA A 22 15.08 4.55 -12.76
CA ALA A 22 15.34 4.67 -14.20
C ALA A 22 14.96 3.39 -14.95
N ASN A 23 15.31 2.21 -14.39
CA ASN A 23 14.93 0.92 -14.97
C ASN A 23 13.40 0.72 -15.01
N TYR A 24 12.69 1.18 -13.97
CA TYR A 24 11.23 1.12 -13.97
C TYR A 24 10.64 2.06 -15.02
N GLU A 25 11.18 3.26 -15.15
CA GLU A 25 10.72 4.23 -16.15
C GLU A 25 10.86 3.75 -17.59
N GLU A 26 11.93 3.00 -17.92
CA GLU A 26 12.11 2.39 -19.23
C GLU A 26 11.05 1.31 -19.53
N GLN A 27 10.49 0.70 -18.49
CA GLN A 27 9.51 -0.39 -18.60
C GLN A 27 8.05 0.06 -18.50
N LEU A 28 7.75 1.31 -18.12
CA LEU A 28 6.40 1.77 -17.81
C LEU A 28 5.37 1.43 -18.88
N ASP A 29 5.63 1.79 -20.13
CA ASP A 29 4.68 1.53 -21.23
C ASP A 29 4.45 0.03 -21.43
N SER A 30 5.50 -0.78 -21.43
CA SER A 30 5.39 -2.25 -21.62
C SER A 30 4.69 -2.94 -20.44
N ALA A 31 5.00 -2.50 -19.21
CA ALA A 31 4.42 -3.04 -17.99
C ALA A 31 2.92 -2.73 -17.89
N PHE A 32 2.50 -1.49 -18.15
CA PHE A 32 1.08 -1.14 -18.12
C PHE A 32 0.31 -1.68 -19.32
N ALA A 33 0.94 -1.79 -20.51
CA ALA A 33 0.35 -2.53 -21.63
C ALA A 33 0.11 -4.01 -21.29
N TYR A 34 1.03 -4.64 -20.59
CA TYR A 34 0.85 -6.00 -20.08
C TYR A 34 -0.33 -6.08 -19.09
N CYS A 35 -0.41 -5.14 -18.14
CA CYS A 35 -1.53 -5.07 -17.21
C CYS A 35 -2.86 -4.97 -17.94
N LYS A 36 -2.98 -4.04 -18.90
CA LYS A 36 -4.21 -3.85 -19.69
C LYS A 36 -4.61 -5.12 -20.43
N ARG A 37 -3.67 -5.79 -21.12
CA ARG A 37 -3.94 -7.04 -21.87
C ARG A 37 -4.42 -8.19 -20.98
N ASN A 38 -3.96 -8.21 -19.72
CA ASN A 38 -4.32 -9.26 -18.76
C ASN A 38 -5.49 -8.89 -17.84
N GLY A 39 -6.18 -7.77 -18.10
CA GLY A 39 -7.32 -7.31 -17.30
C GLY A 39 -6.94 -6.83 -15.90
N ILE A 40 -5.68 -6.52 -15.65
CA ILE A 40 -5.19 -5.94 -14.40
C ILE A 40 -5.48 -4.45 -14.46
N ARG A 41 -6.40 -3.96 -13.63
CA ARG A 41 -6.87 -2.57 -13.63
C ARG A 41 -6.33 -1.75 -12.48
N VAL A 42 -5.66 -2.38 -11.54
CA VAL A 42 -5.04 -1.73 -10.39
C VAL A 42 -3.64 -2.27 -10.21
N VAL A 43 -2.69 -1.38 -9.97
CA VAL A 43 -1.31 -1.73 -9.64
C VAL A 43 -0.91 -0.99 -8.37
N LYS A 44 -0.37 -1.72 -7.41
CA LYS A 44 0.34 -1.18 -6.26
C LYS A 44 1.79 -0.95 -6.67
N THR A 45 2.28 0.27 -6.50
CA THR A 45 3.70 0.59 -6.72
C THR A 45 4.43 0.64 -5.39
N GLY A 46 5.61 0.04 -5.31
CA GLY A 46 6.46 0.04 -4.13
C GLY A 46 7.86 0.59 -4.43
N TYR A 47 8.48 1.18 -3.42
CA TYR A 47 9.77 1.86 -3.51
C TYR A 47 10.63 1.55 -2.28
N VAL A 48 10.70 0.27 -1.91
CA VAL A 48 11.48 -0.17 -0.75
C VAL A 48 12.93 0.31 -0.84
N ASN A 49 13.49 0.75 0.28
CA ASN A 49 14.83 1.33 0.43
C ASN A 49 15.06 2.70 -0.21
N ASP A 50 14.01 3.38 -0.63
CA ASP A 50 14.12 4.71 -1.24
C ASP A 50 14.18 5.87 -0.24
N GLY A 51 13.87 5.65 1.02
CA GLY A 51 13.90 6.64 2.10
C GLY A 51 15.27 7.27 2.36
N SER A 52 16.27 6.89 1.58
CA SER A 52 17.61 7.44 1.57
C SER A 52 17.87 8.25 0.30
N GLN A 53 18.88 9.10 0.31
CA GLN A 53 19.37 9.83 -0.86
C GLN A 53 20.12 8.90 -1.85
N ASN A 54 19.58 7.70 -2.11
CA ASN A 54 20.28 6.66 -2.87
C ASN A 54 19.64 6.36 -4.22
N ILE A 55 18.57 7.04 -4.60
CA ILE A 55 18.00 6.92 -5.94
C ILE A 55 19.03 7.42 -6.93
N LYS A 56 19.36 6.57 -7.89
CA LYS A 56 20.36 6.89 -8.91
C LYS A 56 19.68 7.25 -10.22
N ARG A 57 20.11 8.33 -10.81
CA ARG A 57 19.77 8.77 -12.15
C ARG A 57 21.04 8.90 -12.99
N ILE A 58 20.97 8.59 -14.25
CA ILE A 58 22.02 8.92 -15.22
C ILE A 58 21.60 10.23 -15.90
N ASP A 59 22.47 11.26 -15.83
CA ASP A 59 22.22 12.53 -16.50
C ASP A 59 22.53 12.45 -18.00
N GLU A 60 22.26 13.52 -18.73
CA GLU A 60 22.49 13.64 -20.17
C GLU A 60 23.98 13.47 -20.59
N ASN A 61 24.90 13.63 -19.66
CA ASN A 61 26.35 13.47 -19.87
C ASN A 61 26.84 12.07 -19.46
N GLY A 62 25.93 11.17 -19.00
CA GLY A 62 26.27 9.83 -18.56
C GLY A 62 26.76 9.75 -17.11
N ASN A 63 26.70 10.82 -16.33
CA ASN A 63 27.13 10.82 -14.93
C ASN A 63 26.02 10.32 -14.02
N ILE A 64 26.42 9.59 -12.97
CA ILE A 64 25.47 9.13 -11.94
C ILE A 64 25.19 10.29 -10.98
N GLN A 65 23.96 10.74 -10.97
CA GLN A 65 23.41 11.66 -9.98
C GLN A 65 22.69 10.89 -8.88
N LYS A 66 22.82 11.37 -7.65
CA LYS A 66 22.02 10.87 -6.52
C LYS A 66 20.84 11.79 -6.29
N GLU A 67 19.66 11.20 -6.26
CA GLU A 67 18.41 11.92 -6.07
C GLU A 67 17.80 11.61 -4.68
N TRP A 68 17.17 12.61 -4.12
CA TRP A 68 16.39 12.42 -2.90
C TRP A 68 14.96 12.00 -3.24
N HIS A 69 14.40 11.06 -2.47
CA HIS A 69 13.06 10.52 -2.68
C HIS A 69 11.95 11.60 -2.78
N HIS A 70 12.07 12.69 -2.01
CA HIS A 70 11.12 13.80 -2.07
C HIS A 70 11.60 14.98 -2.93
N GLY A 71 12.62 14.77 -3.76
CA GLY A 71 13.15 15.76 -4.69
C GLY A 71 12.35 15.85 -5.99
N GLN A 72 12.69 16.84 -6.82
CA GLN A 72 11.99 17.14 -8.08
C GLN A 72 11.96 15.94 -9.04
N TYR A 73 13.05 15.19 -9.14
CA TYR A 73 13.10 13.99 -9.99
C TYR A 73 12.01 12.98 -9.64
N MET A 74 11.80 12.70 -8.34
CA MET A 74 10.77 11.77 -7.90
C MET A 74 9.35 12.33 -8.05
N VAL A 75 9.16 13.63 -7.87
CA VAL A 75 7.87 14.29 -8.17
C VAL A 75 7.49 14.06 -9.65
N GLU A 76 8.44 14.23 -10.55
CA GLU A 76 8.24 13.99 -12.00
C GLU A 76 8.03 12.50 -12.29
N HIS A 77 8.77 11.62 -11.62
CA HIS A 77 8.60 10.18 -11.73
C HIS A 77 7.18 9.74 -11.32
N PHE A 78 6.69 10.13 -10.14
CA PHE A 78 5.33 9.76 -9.69
C PHE A 78 4.27 10.27 -10.66
N ARG A 79 4.41 11.48 -11.20
CA ARG A 79 3.52 12.00 -12.22
C ARG A 79 3.57 11.17 -13.50
N LYS A 80 4.77 10.86 -14.00
CA LYS A 80 4.98 10.03 -15.19
C LYS A 80 4.34 8.64 -15.06
N VAL A 81 4.44 8.01 -13.87
CA VAL A 81 3.77 6.75 -13.57
C VAL A 81 2.25 6.88 -13.72
N LEU A 82 1.65 7.91 -13.10
CA LEU A 82 0.21 8.15 -13.17
C LEU A 82 -0.28 8.41 -14.59
N GLU A 83 0.41 9.27 -15.35
CA GLU A 83 0.10 9.60 -16.73
C GLU A 83 0.20 8.37 -17.64
N THR A 84 1.26 7.57 -17.46
CA THR A 84 1.43 6.34 -18.25
C THR A 84 0.37 5.30 -17.90
N ALA A 85 0.10 5.07 -16.61
CA ALA A 85 -0.95 4.16 -16.17
C ALA A 85 -2.33 4.55 -16.73
N ALA A 86 -2.65 5.85 -16.75
CA ALA A 86 -3.91 6.37 -17.28
C ALA A 86 -4.11 6.03 -18.78
N LYS A 87 -3.06 6.07 -19.61
CA LYS A 87 -3.12 5.65 -21.03
C LYS A 87 -3.59 4.20 -21.18
N TYR A 88 -3.28 3.37 -20.19
CA TYR A 88 -3.62 1.95 -20.19
C TYR A 88 -4.85 1.62 -19.33
N GLU A 89 -5.54 2.63 -18.82
CA GLU A 89 -6.73 2.48 -17.96
C GLU A 89 -6.41 1.69 -16.68
N VAL A 90 -5.26 1.98 -16.06
CA VAL A 90 -4.79 1.36 -14.82
C VAL A 90 -4.79 2.38 -13.70
N SER A 91 -5.37 2.02 -12.58
CA SER A 91 -5.34 2.79 -11.34
C SER A 91 -4.12 2.42 -10.50
N ILE A 92 -3.63 3.36 -9.72
CA ILE A 92 -2.40 3.21 -8.93
C ILE A 92 -2.71 3.37 -7.43
N VAL A 93 -2.21 2.41 -6.65
CA VAL A 93 -2.06 2.50 -5.19
C VAL A 93 -0.58 2.74 -4.91
N VAL A 94 -0.24 3.89 -4.35
CA VAL A 94 1.16 4.33 -4.22
C VAL A 94 1.68 4.04 -2.82
N HIS A 95 2.70 3.20 -2.70
CA HIS A 95 3.45 2.98 -1.46
C HIS A 95 4.75 3.78 -1.45
N GLU A 96 5.31 4.01 -0.27
CA GLU A 96 6.41 4.95 -0.03
C GLU A 96 6.22 6.26 -0.82
N PRO A 97 5.05 6.91 -0.75
CA PRO A 97 4.75 8.05 -1.59
C PRO A 97 5.51 9.30 -1.13
N ILE A 98 5.75 10.19 -2.08
CA ILE A 98 6.09 11.57 -1.74
C ILE A 98 4.91 12.26 -1.03
N LYS A 99 5.14 13.44 -0.45
CA LYS A 99 4.07 14.23 0.15
C LYS A 99 2.94 14.50 -0.83
N ASP A 100 1.70 14.48 -0.34
CA ASP A 100 0.55 14.80 -1.17
C ASP A 100 0.57 16.27 -1.61
N THR A 101 0.49 16.47 -2.93
CA THR A 101 0.43 17.79 -3.57
C THR A 101 -0.91 18.02 -4.26
N GLY A 102 -1.89 17.15 -4.02
CA GLY A 102 -3.20 17.19 -4.68
C GLY A 102 -3.23 16.56 -6.07
N LEU A 103 -2.18 15.84 -6.50
CA LEU A 103 -2.10 15.17 -7.80
C LEU A 103 -3.30 14.25 -8.08
N ARG A 104 -3.84 13.61 -7.06
CA ARG A 104 -5.04 12.75 -7.20
C ARG A 104 -6.29 13.46 -7.72
N ARG A 105 -6.35 14.78 -7.59
CA ARG A 105 -7.46 15.59 -8.13
C ARG A 105 -7.30 15.83 -9.63
N THR A 106 -6.07 15.84 -10.12
CA THR A 106 -5.75 15.94 -11.54
C THR A 106 -5.71 14.55 -12.18
N TYR A 107 -5.21 13.57 -11.46
CA TYR A 107 -5.06 12.18 -11.90
C TYR A 107 -5.91 11.24 -11.03
N PRO A 108 -7.21 11.08 -11.31
CA PRO A 108 -8.14 10.30 -10.48
C PRO A 108 -7.83 8.80 -10.48
N ASN A 109 -6.96 8.34 -11.37
CA ASN A 109 -6.41 6.98 -11.32
C ASN A 109 -5.41 6.75 -10.18
N MET A 110 -5.02 7.78 -9.42
CA MET A 110 -4.34 7.64 -8.13
C MET A 110 -5.39 7.43 -7.04
N VAL A 111 -5.70 6.18 -6.73
CA VAL A 111 -6.85 5.83 -5.86
C VAL A 111 -6.54 5.91 -4.37
N SER A 112 -5.33 5.54 -3.97
CA SER A 112 -4.87 5.66 -2.58
C SER A 112 -3.35 5.70 -2.49
N ARG A 113 -2.84 6.02 -1.31
CA ARG A 113 -1.42 6.07 -0.99
C ARG A 113 -1.19 5.55 0.42
N GLU A 114 -0.04 4.96 0.70
CA GLU A 114 0.35 4.66 2.07
C GLU A 114 0.59 5.96 2.85
N GLY A 115 1.77 6.55 2.79
CA GLY A 115 2.15 7.85 3.35
C GLY A 115 2.07 8.00 4.87
N ALA A 116 1.93 6.90 5.60
CA ALA A 116 2.09 6.74 7.02
C ALA A 116 2.29 5.25 7.31
N ARG A 117 2.69 4.87 8.52
CA ARG A 117 2.86 3.46 8.89
C ARG A 117 1.53 2.71 8.76
N GLY A 118 1.48 1.75 7.84
CA GLY A 118 0.36 0.81 7.68
C GLY A 118 0.46 -0.37 8.65
N GLN A 119 -0.48 -1.31 8.51
CA GLN A 119 -0.50 -2.54 9.30
C GLN A 119 0.75 -3.40 9.05
N GLU A 120 1.27 -3.42 7.83
CA GLU A 120 2.46 -4.19 7.47
C GLU A 120 3.70 -3.82 8.28
N PHE A 121 3.77 -2.58 8.81
CA PHE A 121 4.86 -2.15 9.67
C PHE A 121 5.02 -3.04 10.90
N ASN A 122 3.91 -3.57 11.42
CA ASN A 122 3.93 -4.54 12.50
C ASN A 122 4.48 -5.91 12.08
N GLY A 123 4.53 -6.21 10.78
CA GLY A 123 4.99 -7.49 10.25
C GLY A 123 6.50 -7.63 10.12
N PHE A 124 7.25 -6.52 10.00
CA PHE A 124 8.69 -6.56 9.76
C PHE A 124 9.53 -5.81 10.80
N MET A 125 8.91 -4.96 11.63
CA MET A 125 9.64 -4.22 12.67
C MET A 125 9.70 -5.00 13.99
N PRO A 126 10.72 -4.77 14.84
CA PRO A 126 10.75 -5.29 16.20
C PRO A 126 9.49 -4.88 16.97
N ILE A 127 9.07 -5.73 17.91
CA ILE A 127 7.78 -5.58 18.61
C ILE A 127 7.67 -4.29 19.44
N ASP A 128 8.79 -3.83 19.98
CA ASP A 128 8.86 -2.60 20.78
C ASP A 128 8.66 -1.32 19.96
N VAL A 129 8.76 -1.43 18.63
CA VAL A 129 8.53 -0.31 17.69
C VAL A 129 7.27 -0.50 16.83
N HIS A 130 6.44 -1.51 17.11
CA HIS A 130 5.15 -1.70 16.44
C HIS A 130 4.27 -0.44 16.55
N ASN A 131 3.30 -0.34 15.66
CA ASN A 131 2.28 0.71 15.76
C ASN A 131 1.59 0.59 17.12
N LYS A 132 1.66 1.67 17.90
CA LYS A 132 0.93 1.75 19.16
C LYS A 132 -0.58 1.82 18.93
N PRO A 133 -1.41 1.41 19.90
CA PRO A 133 -2.87 1.45 19.73
C PRO A 133 -3.45 2.81 19.36
N ASP A 134 -2.80 3.92 19.76
CA ASP A 134 -3.21 5.29 19.46
C ASP A 134 -2.85 5.74 18.05
N HIS A 135 -1.90 5.07 17.36
CA HIS A 135 -1.50 5.44 16.00
C HIS A 135 -2.70 5.50 15.05
N THR A 136 -3.54 4.47 15.03
CA THR A 136 -4.68 4.40 14.11
C THR A 136 -5.83 5.34 14.49
N THR A 137 -5.90 5.78 15.75
CA THR A 137 -6.93 6.73 16.19
C THR A 137 -6.65 8.17 15.77
N ILE A 138 -5.38 8.51 15.49
CA ILE A 138 -5.00 9.85 15.03
C ILE A 138 -4.95 9.97 13.50
N LEU A 139 -4.84 8.87 12.77
CA LEU A 139 -4.77 8.89 11.30
C LEU A 139 -5.96 9.61 10.64
N PRO A 140 -7.23 9.42 11.07
CA PRO A 140 -8.37 10.13 10.49
C PRO A 140 -8.26 11.65 10.59
N PHE A 141 -7.63 12.16 11.64
CA PHE A 141 -7.49 13.60 11.92
C PHE A 141 -6.19 14.20 11.41
N THR A 142 -5.33 13.41 10.83
CA THR A 142 -4.01 13.84 10.34
C THR A 142 -3.78 13.40 8.91
N ARG A 143 -3.37 12.14 8.71
CA ARG A 143 -2.99 11.59 7.40
C ARG A 143 -4.16 11.56 6.41
N LEU A 144 -5.37 11.21 6.87
CA LEU A 144 -6.55 11.04 6.01
C LEU A 144 -7.19 12.37 5.59
N ILE A 145 -6.86 13.49 6.25
CA ILE A 145 -7.31 14.82 5.81
C ILE A 145 -6.88 15.11 4.36
N CYS A 146 -5.71 14.62 3.96
CA CYS A 146 -5.18 14.84 2.61
C CYS A 146 -5.82 13.92 1.56
N ALA A 147 -5.97 12.63 1.86
CA ALA A 147 -6.33 11.61 0.88
C ALA A 147 -6.61 10.25 1.53
N PRO A 148 -7.28 9.32 0.82
CA PRO A 148 -7.38 7.92 1.22
C PRO A 148 -6.03 7.30 1.54
N MET A 149 -6.02 6.32 2.45
CA MET A 149 -4.81 5.63 2.86
C MET A 149 -4.93 4.12 2.65
N ASP A 150 -3.93 3.53 2.00
CA ASP A 150 -3.76 2.08 1.99
C ASP A 150 -3.08 1.63 3.30
N TYR A 151 -3.90 1.26 4.29
CA TYR A 151 -3.46 0.84 5.62
C TYR A 151 -3.24 -0.65 5.72
N THR A 152 -3.86 -1.44 4.85
CA THR A 152 -3.87 -2.91 4.87
C THR A 152 -4.42 -3.53 6.16
N PRO A 153 -5.67 -3.22 6.55
CA PRO A 153 -6.29 -3.73 7.79
C PRO A 153 -6.70 -5.20 7.69
N GLY A 154 -7.25 -5.73 8.77
CA GLY A 154 -7.97 -6.99 8.78
C GLY A 154 -7.19 -8.18 9.29
N ILE A 155 -6.12 -8.00 10.03
CA ILE A 155 -5.41 -9.10 10.68
C ILE A 155 -6.27 -9.66 11.82
N PHE A 156 -6.72 -10.92 11.68
CA PHE A 156 -7.50 -11.64 12.71
C PHE A 156 -6.60 -12.48 13.60
N ASN A 157 -5.54 -13.05 13.04
CA ASN A 157 -4.52 -13.71 13.82
C ASN A 157 -3.51 -12.70 14.38
N LEU A 158 -3.86 -12.14 15.53
CA LEU A 158 -3.04 -11.10 16.18
C LEU A 158 -1.76 -11.63 16.84
N LYS A 159 -1.51 -12.93 16.81
CA LYS A 159 -0.28 -13.52 17.33
C LYS A 159 0.87 -13.18 16.41
N ASP A 160 1.96 -12.73 17.01
CA ASP A 160 3.20 -12.45 16.28
C ASP A 160 4.13 -13.67 16.35
N TYR A 161 4.17 -14.45 15.27
CA TYR A 161 4.98 -15.67 15.19
C TYR A 161 6.39 -15.42 14.64
N ARG A 162 6.97 -14.25 14.92
CA ARG A 162 8.31 -13.97 14.45
C ARG A 162 9.39 -14.82 15.17
N PHE A 163 10.49 -15.01 14.47
CA PHE A 163 11.67 -15.58 15.08
C PHE A 163 12.24 -14.65 16.16
N ASN A 164 12.81 -15.22 17.20
CA ASN A 164 13.46 -14.45 18.26
C ASN A 164 14.63 -13.60 17.71
N SER A 165 15.38 -14.15 16.77
CA SER A 165 16.45 -13.44 16.05
C SER A 165 16.75 -14.15 14.72
N PRO A 166 17.55 -13.55 13.82
CA PRO A 166 17.99 -14.19 12.59
C PRO A 166 18.71 -15.52 12.82
N ASP A 167 19.42 -15.67 13.95
CA ASP A 167 20.17 -16.85 14.31
C ASP A 167 19.35 -17.84 15.15
N ASP A 168 18.40 -17.35 15.94
CA ASP A 168 17.44 -18.16 16.71
C ASP A 168 16.07 -18.17 16.01
N ARG A 169 15.84 -19.20 15.22
CA ARG A 169 14.59 -19.42 14.51
C ARG A 169 13.47 -20.04 15.34
N THR A 170 13.60 -20.03 16.65
CA THR A 170 12.51 -20.39 17.54
C THR A 170 11.42 -19.31 17.46
N ILE A 171 10.19 -19.74 17.16
CA ILE A 171 9.05 -18.83 17.08
C ILE A 171 8.68 -18.38 18.50
N ASN A 172 8.67 -17.08 18.72
CA ASN A 172 8.21 -16.50 19.97
C ASN A 172 6.68 -16.31 19.90
N THR A 173 5.94 -17.17 20.59
CA THR A 173 4.46 -17.14 20.59
C THR A 173 3.85 -16.19 21.63
N ASN A 174 4.68 -15.50 22.41
CA ASN A 174 4.21 -14.57 23.45
C ASN A 174 3.95 -13.16 22.91
N HIS A 175 4.34 -12.90 21.68
CA HIS A 175 4.15 -11.60 21.06
C HIS A 175 2.79 -11.49 20.40
N HIS A 176 2.21 -10.28 20.47
CA HIS A 176 0.95 -9.95 19.86
C HIS A 176 1.03 -8.61 19.14
N ILE A 177 0.33 -8.52 18.02
CA ILE A 177 0.03 -7.23 17.40
C ILE A 177 -0.89 -6.47 18.36
N PRO A 178 -0.59 -5.20 18.72
CA PRO A 178 -1.34 -4.44 19.72
C PRO A 178 -2.70 -3.95 19.18
N SER A 179 -3.56 -4.88 18.82
CA SER A 179 -4.87 -4.68 18.21
C SER A 179 -5.89 -5.68 18.76
N THR A 180 -7.11 -5.58 18.27
CA THR A 180 -8.19 -6.56 18.51
C THR A 180 -8.96 -6.76 17.21
N ILE A 181 -9.67 -7.87 17.04
CA ILE A 181 -10.53 -8.08 15.86
C ILE A 181 -11.50 -6.91 15.67
N ALA A 182 -12.12 -6.43 16.76
CA ALA A 182 -13.04 -5.30 16.70
C ALA A 182 -12.35 -4.03 16.18
N LYS A 183 -11.10 -3.77 16.59
CA LYS A 183 -10.31 -2.64 16.10
C LYS A 183 -9.93 -2.82 14.63
N GLU A 184 -9.53 -4.04 14.23
CA GLU A 184 -9.24 -4.34 12.82
C GLU A 184 -10.46 -4.10 11.92
N LEU A 185 -11.66 -4.46 12.37
CA LEU A 185 -12.90 -4.16 11.64
C LEU A 185 -13.19 -2.66 11.60
N ALA A 186 -12.99 -1.94 12.71
CA ALA A 186 -13.20 -0.49 12.75
C ALA A 186 -12.29 0.26 11.76
N HIS A 187 -11.10 -0.24 11.45
CA HIS A 187 -10.20 0.36 10.47
C HIS A 187 -10.83 0.47 9.08
N TYR A 188 -11.70 -0.48 8.68
CA TYR A 188 -12.41 -0.42 7.39
C TYR A 188 -13.36 0.78 7.29
N VAL A 189 -13.84 1.27 8.43
CA VAL A 189 -14.74 2.44 8.50
C VAL A 189 -13.95 3.74 8.62
N VAL A 190 -12.97 3.78 9.55
CA VAL A 190 -12.31 5.04 9.92
C VAL A 190 -11.07 5.34 9.09
N ILE A 191 -10.44 4.33 8.49
CA ILE A 191 -9.29 4.51 7.58
C ILE A 191 -9.77 4.30 6.16
N TYR A 192 -10.27 5.36 5.56
CA TYR A 192 -10.88 5.32 4.24
C TYR A 192 -9.89 4.96 3.14
N ALA A 193 -10.24 3.99 2.32
CA ALA A 193 -9.58 3.68 1.05
C ALA A 193 -10.59 3.07 0.06
N PRO A 194 -10.61 3.51 -1.22
CA PRO A 194 -11.51 2.93 -2.23
C PRO A 194 -11.20 1.46 -2.54
N ILE A 195 -9.98 1.03 -2.24
CA ILE A 195 -9.56 -0.37 -2.33
C ILE A 195 -9.06 -0.76 -0.96
N GLN A 196 -9.81 -1.62 -0.30
CA GLN A 196 -9.47 -2.16 1.02
C GLN A 196 -8.82 -3.54 0.88
N MET A 197 -7.89 -3.81 1.75
CA MET A 197 -7.21 -5.10 1.83
C MET A 197 -7.80 -5.94 2.97
N ALA A 198 -7.83 -7.26 2.81
CA ALA A 198 -8.01 -8.22 3.89
C ALA A 198 -6.64 -8.89 4.09
N ALA A 199 -5.86 -8.37 5.04
CA ALA A 199 -4.41 -8.56 5.07
C ALA A 199 -3.94 -9.84 5.78
N ASP A 200 -4.89 -10.68 6.23
CA ASP A 200 -4.56 -11.96 6.88
C ASP A 200 -4.60 -13.14 5.90
N LEU A 201 -4.15 -14.31 6.35
CA LEU A 201 -4.27 -15.54 5.59
C LEU A 201 -5.72 -16.01 5.52
N PRO A 202 -6.17 -16.60 4.39
CA PRO A 202 -7.54 -17.07 4.24
C PRO A 202 -8.00 -18.03 5.35
N GLU A 203 -7.07 -18.82 5.90
CA GLU A 203 -7.34 -19.77 6.96
C GLU A 203 -7.81 -19.09 8.24
N ASN A 204 -7.34 -17.89 8.53
CA ASN A 204 -7.68 -17.13 9.73
C ASN A 204 -9.07 -16.49 9.65
N TYR A 205 -9.60 -16.32 8.44
CA TYR A 205 -10.97 -15.86 8.21
C TYR A 205 -11.99 -17.01 8.21
N LYS A 206 -11.55 -18.21 7.83
CA LYS A 206 -12.45 -19.34 7.64
C LYS A 206 -13.22 -19.70 8.93
N GLY A 207 -14.55 -19.63 8.84
CA GLY A 207 -15.44 -19.94 9.97
C GLY A 207 -15.49 -18.85 11.05
N ASN A 208 -14.81 -17.73 10.88
CA ASN A 208 -14.91 -16.60 11.79
C ASN A 208 -16.07 -15.68 11.37
N PRO A 209 -17.13 -15.51 12.19
CA PRO A 209 -18.30 -14.71 11.82
C PRO A 209 -17.96 -13.22 11.62
N ALA A 210 -16.89 -12.71 12.22
CA ALA A 210 -16.43 -11.33 12.03
C ALA A 210 -15.99 -11.02 10.58
N PHE A 211 -15.64 -12.04 9.80
CA PHE A 211 -15.28 -11.84 8.38
C PHE A 211 -16.47 -11.34 7.55
N GLN A 212 -17.71 -11.65 7.97
CA GLN A 212 -18.90 -11.12 7.27
C GLN A 212 -18.91 -9.60 7.25
N PHE A 213 -18.41 -8.93 8.30
CA PHE A 213 -18.29 -7.47 8.30
C PHE A 213 -17.40 -6.95 7.17
N ILE A 214 -16.27 -7.61 6.91
CA ILE A 214 -15.37 -7.21 5.80
C ILE A 214 -16.05 -7.37 4.45
N LEU A 215 -16.92 -8.37 4.29
CA LEU A 215 -17.67 -8.57 3.03
C LEU A 215 -18.77 -7.54 2.83
N ASP A 216 -19.35 -7.02 3.91
CA ASP A 216 -20.52 -6.14 3.89
C ASP A 216 -20.16 -4.64 3.95
N VAL A 217 -19.01 -4.30 4.55
CA VAL A 217 -18.63 -2.90 4.75
C VAL A 217 -18.35 -2.22 3.39
N PRO A 218 -18.96 -1.05 3.12
CA PRO A 218 -18.68 -0.32 1.89
C PRO A 218 -17.25 0.24 1.89
N THR A 219 -16.73 0.48 0.70
CA THR A 219 -15.41 1.08 0.48
C THR A 219 -15.48 2.55 0.10
N ASP A 220 -16.67 3.11 0.03
CA ASP A 220 -16.92 4.50 -0.31
C ASP A 220 -18.07 5.07 0.53
N TRP A 221 -18.02 6.38 0.82
CA TRP A 221 -18.95 7.08 1.70
C TRP A 221 -19.43 8.36 1.03
N GLU A 222 -20.73 8.60 1.03
CA GLU A 222 -21.30 9.86 0.54
C GLU A 222 -21.05 11.01 1.51
N GLU A 223 -21.05 10.72 2.82
CA GLU A 223 -20.85 11.71 3.87
C GLU A 223 -20.09 11.11 5.06
N THR A 224 -19.23 11.91 5.67
CA THR A 224 -18.55 11.58 6.93
C THR A 224 -18.75 12.71 7.91
N GLN A 225 -19.30 12.39 9.09
CA GLN A 225 -19.47 13.34 10.20
C GLN A 225 -18.57 12.95 11.37
N ILE A 226 -17.92 13.93 11.96
CA ILE A 226 -17.14 13.78 13.18
C ILE A 226 -17.94 14.40 14.32
N LEU A 227 -18.26 13.59 15.32
CA LEU A 227 -19.06 13.99 16.48
C LEU A 227 -18.17 14.39 17.64
#